data_fee4b3169acf1e2599e82d137a728f9e
#
_entry.id   fee4b3169acf1e2599e82d137a728f9e
#
_cell.length_a   1.000
_cell.length_b   1.000
_cell.length_c   1.000
_cell.angle_alpha   90.00
_cell.angle_beta   90.00
_cell.angle_gamma   90.00
#
_symmetry.space_group_name_H-M   'P 1'
#
loop_
_entity.id
_entity.type
_entity.pdbx_description
1 polymer ?
#
loop_
_entity_poly.entity_id
_entity_poly.type
_entity_poly.pdbx_seq_one_letter_code
_entity_poly.pdbx_strand_id
1 'polypeptide(L)'
;VSGCVVATSKGYPHEYKTGFPIKIGNIDSLNCQIFDSGTSLSKNGELLTDGGRVLSVVCQDKDFDLVFEKVYKNLKEINFNGIYFRNDIGHQVRKNFSKEN
;
A
#
# COMPACT_ATOMS: atom_id res chain seq x y z
N VAL A 1 6.20 -11.69 -12.08
CA VAL A 1 6.54 -11.47 -10.67
C VAL A 1 5.48 -10.59 -10.01
N SER A 2 5.39 -10.64 -8.72
CA SER A 2 4.48 -9.80 -7.96
C SER A 2 5.21 -9.09 -6.84
N GLY A 3 4.65 -7.97 -6.41
CA GLY A 3 5.18 -7.20 -5.30
C GLY A 3 4.06 -6.59 -4.50
N CYS A 4 4.31 -6.41 -3.21
CA CYS A 4 3.33 -5.91 -2.25
C CYS A 4 3.96 -4.86 -1.35
N VAL A 5 3.24 -3.78 -1.13
CA VAL A 5 3.60 -2.79 -0.10
C VAL A 5 2.38 -2.52 0.76
N VAL A 6 2.58 -2.50 2.06
CA VAL A 6 1.53 -2.28 3.04
C VAL A 6 1.53 -0.83 3.48
N ALA A 7 0.35 -0.20 3.44
CA ALA A 7 0.16 1.14 4.01
C ALA A 7 -0.33 0.98 5.45
N THR A 8 0.32 1.65 6.39
CA THR A 8 0.07 1.54 7.81
C THR A 8 -0.35 2.87 8.41
N SER A 9 -0.91 2.81 9.62
CA SER A 9 -1.18 3.99 10.42
C SER A 9 0.12 4.50 11.04
N LYS A 10 0.26 5.83 11.13
CA LYS A 10 1.42 6.45 11.76
C LYS A 10 1.59 5.92 13.18
N GLY A 11 2.81 5.51 13.51
CA GLY A 11 3.16 4.98 14.83
C GLY A 11 3.15 3.46 14.93
N TYR A 12 2.52 2.77 13.99
CA TYR A 12 2.53 1.30 13.98
C TYR A 12 3.98 0.77 13.91
N PRO A 13 4.35 -0.28 14.67
CA PRO A 13 3.51 -1.16 15.50
C PRO A 13 3.29 -0.67 16.95
N HIS A 14 3.67 0.55 17.26
CA HIS A 14 3.46 1.15 18.57
C HIS A 14 2.09 1.82 18.62
N GLU A 15 1.94 2.88 19.41
CA GLU A 15 0.66 3.57 19.51
C GLU A 15 0.28 4.25 18.20
N TYR A 16 -0.98 4.11 17.80
CA TYR A 16 -1.51 4.74 16.60
C TYR A 16 -3.00 5.06 16.82
N LYS A 17 -3.49 5.98 16.00
CA LYS A 17 -4.90 6.39 16.03
C LYS A 17 -5.63 5.78 14.84
N THR A 18 -6.92 5.57 15.00
CA THR A 18 -7.80 5.02 13.94
C THR A 18 -8.96 5.96 13.67
N GLY A 19 -9.81 5.59 12.71
CA GLY A 19 -11.01 6.35 12.40
C GLY A 19 -10.80 7.45 11.37
N PHE A 20 -9.67 7.47 10.66
CA PHE A 20 -9.42 8.47 9.63
C PHE A 20 -10.04 8.05 8.30
N PRO A 21 -10.72 8.97 7.59
CA PRO A 21 -11.24 8.64 6.26
C PRO A 21 -10.14 8.28 5.28
N ILE A 22 -10.40 7.25 4.49
CA ILE A 22 -9.47 6.77 3.46
C ILE A 22 -10.01 7.22 2.10
N LYS A 23 -9.17 7.90 1.32
CA LYS A 23 -9.51 8.31 -0.03
C LYS A 23 -8.67 7.50 -1.01
N ILE A 24 -9.35 6.93 -2.01
CA ILE A 24 -8.70 6.13 -3.05
C ILE A 24 -9.07 6.74 -4.40
N GLY A 25 -8.05 7.14 -5.15
CA GLY A 25 -8.24 7.70 -6.48
C GLY A 25 -8.28 6.63 -7.56
N ASN A 26 -7.63 6.89 -8.68
CA ASN A 26 -7.61 5.97 -9.82
C ASN A 26 -6.58 4.87 -9.62
N ILE A 27 -7.04 3.64 -9.55
CA ILE A 27 -6.19 2.47 -9.35
C ILE A 27 -6.14 1.66 -10.66
N ASP A 28 -4.94 1.17 -11.00
CA ASP A 28 -4.75 0.27 -12.14
C ASP A 28 -5.27 -1.12 -11.77
N SER A 29 -6.56 -1.34 -11.98
CA SER A 29 -7.21 -2.60 -11.59
C SER A 29 -6.86 -3.79 -12.50
N LEU A 30 -6.20 -3.55 -13.63
CA LEU A 30 -5.80 -4.64 -14.52
C LEU A 30 -4.59 -5.40 -13.98
N ASN A 31 -3.65 -4.69 -13.36
CA ASN A 31 -2.38 -5.26 -12.92
C ASN A 31 -2.22 -5.25 -11.41
N CYS A 32 -3.05 -4.51 -10.70
CA CYS A 32 -2.90 -4.27 -9.27
C CYS A 32 -4.20 -4.54 -8.53
N GLN A 33 -4.06 -4.97 -7.28
CA GLN A 33 -5.19 -5.19 -6.38
C GLN A 33 -4.91 -4.52 -5.04
N ILE A 34 -5.96 -4.03 -4.42
CA ILE A 34 -5.89 -3.46 -3.08
C ILE A 34 -6.59 -4.44 -2.13
N PHE A 35 -5.87 -4.86 -1.10
CA PHE A 35 -6.41 -5.73 -0.06
C PHE A 35 -6.63 -4.93 1.21
N ASP A 36 -7.77 -5.13 1.81
CA ASP A 36 -8.17 -4.50 3.05
C ASP A 36 -7.60 -5.31 4.22
N SER A 37 -6.86 -4.65 5.11
CA SER A 37 -6.28 -5.29 6.29
C SER A 37 -6.82 -4.73 7.60
N GLY A 38 -7.14 -3.46 7.64
CA GLY A 38 -7.63 -2.82 8.86
C GLY A 38 -8.45 -1.60 8.56
N THR A 39 -9.65 -1.81 8.00
CA THR A 39 -10.58 -0.74 7.69
C THR A 39 -11.96 -1.07 8.23
N SER A 40 -12.79 -0.06 8.37
CA SER A 40 -14.20 -0.21 8.73
C SER A 40 -15.02 0.79 7.94
N LEU A 41 -16.33 0.58 7.88
CA LEU A 41 -17.24 1.50 7.22
C LEU A 41 -17.96 2.34 8.27
N SER A 42 -18.02 3.65 8.04
CA SER A 42 -18.82 4.54 8.88
C SER A 42 -20.30 4.37 8.54
N LYS A 43 -21.15 4.99 9.36
CA LYS A 43 -22.61 4.99 9.10
C LYS A 43 -22.94 5.62 7.76
N ASN A 44 -22.10 6.53 7.28
CA ASN A 44 -22.30 7.21 5.99
C ASN A 44 -21.67 6.46 4.82
N GLY A 45 -21.11 5.27 5.06
CA GLY A 45 -20.47 4.49 4.01
C GLY A 45 -19.05 4.91 3.70
N GLU A 46 -18.42 5.75 4.51
CA GLU A 46 -17.02 6.11 4.33
C GLU A 46 -16.10 5.02 4.84
N LEU A 47 -15.02 4.75 4.10
CA LEU A 47 -14.00 3.81 4.53
C LEU A 47 -13.06 4.51 5.51
N LEU A 48 -12.85 3.92 6.68
CA LEU A 48 -12.05 4.51 7.76
C LEU A 48 -10.91 3.57 8.14
N THR A 49 -9.79 4.16 8.60
CA THR A 49 -8.72 3.35 9.17
C THR A 49 -9.21 2.70 10.47
N ASP A 50 -8.88 1.42 10.66
CA ASP A 50 -9.33 0.67 11.84
C ASP A 50 -8.27 -0.36 12.27
N GLY A 51 -7.01 -0.02 12.14
CA GLY A 51 -5.91 -0.89 12.52
C GLY A 51 -4.58 -0.28 12.19
N GLY A 52 -3.51 -0.94 12.62
CA GLY A 52 -2.15 -0.52 12.30
C GLY A 52 -1.83 -0.74 10.84
N ARG A 53 -2.07 -1.95 10.33
CA ARG A 53 -1.98 -2.24 8.90
C ARG A 53 -3.34 -1.95 8.29
N VAL A 54 -3.38 -1.06 7.31
CA VAL A 54 -4.64 -0.53 6.78
C VAL A 54 -4.99 -1.18 5.45
N LEU A 55 -4.10 -1.05 4.47
CA LEU A 55 -4.32 -1.58 3.12
C LEU A 55 -3.01 -2.14 2.58
N SER A 56 -3.13 -3.09 1.66
CA SER A 56 -1.98 -3.60 0.91
C SER A 56 -2.22 -3.38 -0.58
N VAL A 57 -1.18 -2.92 -1.28
CA VAL A 57 -1.23 -2.81 -2.74
C VAL A 57 -0.34 -3.90 -3.31
N VAL A 58 -0.94 -4.77 -4.13
CA VAL A 58 -0.24 -5.89 -4.76
C VAL A 58 -0.34 -5.73 -6.26
N CYS A 59 0.80 -5.71 -6.94
CA CYS A 59 0.82 -5.59 -8.39
C CYS A 59 1.62 -6.73 -9.00
N GLN A 60 1.33 -7.05 -10.27
CA GLN A 60 2.01 -8.09 -11.03
C GLN A 60 2.51 -7.52 -12.34
N ASP A 61 3.70 -7.92 -12.76
CA ASP A 61 4.25 -7.61 -14.07
C ASP A 61 5.40 -8.57 -14.36
N LYS A 62 6.03 -8.40 -15.50
CA LYS A 62 7.09 -9.29 -15.96
C LYS A 62 8.43 -9.08 -15.26
N ASP A 63 8.67 -7.91 -14.66
CA ASP A 63 9.89 -7.68 -13.88
C ASP A 63 9.63 -6.82 -12.65
N PHE A 64 10.58 -6.83 -11.71
CA PHE A 64 10.41 -6.13 -10.44
C PHE A 64 10.37 -4.61 -10.59
N ASP A 65 11.10 -4.05 -11.55
CA ASP A 65 11.07 -2.60 -11.77
C ASP A 65 9.66 -2.14 -12.12
N LEU A 66 9.01 -2.84 -13.05
CA LEU A 66 7.65 -2.50 -13.45
C LEU A 66 6.65 -2.74 -12.33
N VAL A 67 6.82 -3.84 -11.58
CA VAL A 67 5.93 -4.17 -10.46
C VAL A 67 5.95 -3.05 -9.42
N PHE A 68 7.12 -2.65 -8.94
CA PHE A 68 7.20 -1.67 -7.87
C PHE A 68 6.91 -0.25 -8.36
N GLU A 69 7.18 0.05 -9.61
CA GLU A 69 6.73 1.30 -10.22
C GLU A 69 5.21 1.40 -10.14
N LYS A 70 4.50 0.31 -10.47
CA LYS A 70 3.03 0.28 -10.40
C LYS A 70 2.53 0.31 -8.96
N VAL A 71 3.20 -0.40 -8.04
CA VAL A 71 2.81 -0.39 -6.63
C VAL A 71 2.85 1.03 -6.08
N TYR A 72 3.96 1.74 -6.28
CA TYR A 72 4.09 3.09 -5.72
C TYR A 72 3.21 4.10 -6.45
N LYS A 73 2.98 3.92 -7.73
CA LYS A 73 2.05 4.77 -8.46
C LYS A 73 0.63 4.66 -7.89
N ASN A 74 0.20 3.43 -7.57
CA ASN A 74 -1.12 3.22 -6.97
C ASN A 74 -1.16 3.68 -5.51
N LEU A 75 -0.07 3.54 -4.75
CA LEU A 75 -0.02 4.04 -3.39
C LEU A 75 -0.22 5.55 -3.33
N LYS A 76 0.24 6.29 -4.33
CA LYS A 76 0.04 7.74 -4.39
C LYS A 76 -1.43 8.11 -4.56
N GLU A 77 -2.25 7.19 -5.04
CA GLU A 77 -3.69 7.41 -5.18
C GLU A 77 -4.47 7.12 -3.90
N ILE A 78 -3.81 6.60 -2.88
CA ILE A 78 -4.41 6.29 -1.58
C ILE A 78 -3.95 7.31 -0.57
N ASN A 79 -4.90 7.90 0.17
CA ASN A 79 -4.56 8.88 1.17
C ASN A 79 -5.46 8.77 2.39
N PHE A 80 -4.85 8.85 3.56
CA PHE A 80 -5.53 9.04 4.84
C PHE A 80 -4.57 9.71 5.81
N ASN A 81 -5.11 10.34 6.84
CA ASN A 81 -4.29 11.04 7.83
C ASN A 81 -3.38 10.04 8.54
N GLY A 82 -2.08 10.29 8.49
CA GLY A 82 -1.10 9.39 9.11
C GLY A 82 -0.67 8.22 8.24
N ILE A 83 -0.97 8.24 6.94
CA ILE A 83 -0.53 7.18 6.04
C ILE A 83 0.99 7.06 6.06
N TYR A 84 1.47 5.82 6.16
CA TYR A 84 2.89 5.50 6.10
C TYR A 84 3.10 4.22 5.30
N PHE A 85 4.11 4.21 4.47
CA PHE A 85 4.57 3.01 3.78
C PHE A 85 6.06 3.16 3.47
N ARG A 86 6.74 2.02 3.37
CA ARG A 86 8.17 2.02 3.06
C ARG A 86 8.38 2.30 1.58
N ASN A 87 9.32 3.19 1.29
CA ASN A 87 9.65 3.56 -0.09
C ASN A 87 10.80 2.73 -0.66
N ASP A 88 11.43 1.90 0.15
CA ASP A 88 12.68 1.22 -0.21
C ASP A 88 12.52 -0.29 -0.52
N ILE A 89 11.34 -0.86 -0.32
CA ILE A 89 11.15 -2.31 -0.48
C ILE A 89 11.50 -2.76 -1.90
N GLY A 90 10.94 -2.10 -2.90
CA GLY A 90 11.21 -2.44 -4.28
C GLY A 90 12.67 -2.22 -4.66
N HIS A 91 13.27 -1.16 -4.13
CA HIS A 91 14.68 -0.86 -4.38
C HIS A 91 15.59 -1.96 -3.82
N GLN A 92 15.33 -2.43 -2.62
CA GLN A 92 16.11 -3.51 -2.00
C GLN A 92 16.03 -4.81 -2.82
N VAL A 93 14.84 -5.16 -3.26
CA VAL A 93 14.63 -6.37 -4.06
C VAL A 93 15.38 -6.27 -5.38
N ARG A 94 15.27 -5.13 -6.07
CA ARG A 94 15.97 -4.92 -7.34
C ARG A 94 17.47 -4.98 -7.18
N LYS A 95 17.99 -4.38 -6.11
CA LYS A 95 19.43 -4.39 -5.82
C LYS A 95 19.93 -5.81 -5.59
N ASN A 96 19.22 -6.61 -4.80
CA ASN A 96 19.60 -7.99 -4.53
C ASN A 96 19.54 -8.84 -5.79
N PHE A 97 18.52 -8.67 -6.60
CA PHE A 97 18.36 -9.39 -7.87
C PHE A 97 19.50 -9.06 -8.82
N SER A 98 19.88 -7.79 -8.91
CA SER A 98 20.99 -7.37 -9.77
C SER A 98 22.33 -7.96 -9.35
N LYS A 99 22.53 -8.17 -8.05
CA LYS A 99 23.78 -8.78 -7.55
C LYS A 99 23.89 -10.26 -7.92
N GLU A 100 22.79 -10.94 -8.07
CA GLU A 100 22.76 -12.36 -8.41
C GLU A 100 23.01 -12.61 -9.90
N ASN A 101 22.83 -11.61 -10.71
CA ASN A 101 23.07 -11.69 -12.14
C ASN A 101 24.49 -11.23 -12.50
#